data_b25496af4a2609d84598149bb23936f1
#
_entry.id   b25496af4a2609d84598149bb23936f1
#
_cell.length_a   1.000
_cell.length_b   1.000
_cell.length_c   1.000
_cell.angle_alpha   90.00
_cell.angle_beta   90.00
_cell.angle_gamma   90.00
#
_symmetry.space_group_name_H-M   'P 1'
#
loop_
_entity.id
_entity.type
_entity.pdbx_description
1 polymer ?
#
loop_
_entity_poly.entity_id
_entity_poly.type
_entity_poly.pdbx_seq_one_letter_code
_entity_poly.pdbx_strand_id
1 'polypeptide(L)'
;NGLQYVSIHSHGLLNDRVVSTIRKILEDLPDLRVIYCTSIDGLEETHNLIRGAKDGFNKTVKTIKDIQKIKDDYFDRLFLLTSTIFSFTSQAEYIKTIEYINDNLKYVSPRACFIRGDVRDNIEKNVKDELYNNYINLTSNNHDKTVNPFSGMALKETIESLTSEIVMKNHLEKRQTVPCQAGKKMAVVYENGDVMPCESLSEESKLGNLRDANYSLKNILNSSQSKCIVNDINPGKKCHCTWENAIGVSLLYDKKSWLKLLAHWFKLFILKGKFSVKVSKLGTKFTSFL
;
A
#
# COMPACT_ATOMS: atom_id res chain seq x y z
N ASN A 1 6.98 -7.56 -23.79
CA ASN A 1 5.96 -6.98 -22.90
C ASN A 1 6.53 -6.91 -21.50
N GLY A 2 6.84 -5.77 -20.97
CA GLY A 2 7.64 -5.61 -19.75
C GLY A 2 6.89 -5.71 -18.42
N LEU A 3 5.74 -6.40 -18.30
CA LEU A 3 5.06 -6.59 -17.03
C LEU A 3 5.88 -7.50 -16.12
N GLN A 4 6.36 -6.97 -15.01
CA GLN A 4 7.17 -7.72 -14.03
C GLN A 4 6.39 -8.06 -12.76
N TYR A 5 5.40 -7.25 -12.41
CA TYR A 5 4.61 -7.40 -11.18
C TYR A 5 3.12 -7.27 -11.48
N VAL A 6 2.33 -8.10 -10.83
CA VAL A 6 0.88 -7.93 -10.71
C VAL A 6 0.49 -7.90 -9.23
N SER A 7 -0.35 -6.95 -8.85
CA SER A 7 -0.95 -6.90 -7.51
C SER A 7 -2.41 -7.34 -7.60
N ILE A 8 -2.76 -8.34 -6.80
CA ILE A 8 -4.11 -8.91 -6.74
C ILE A 8 -4.67 -8.58 -5.37
N HIS A 9 -5.77 -7.82 -5.37
CA HIS A 9 -6.47 -7.44 -4.16
C HIS A 9 -7.75 -8.25 -4.01
N SER A 10 -8.00 -8.78 -2.82
CA SER A 10 -9.27 -9.43 -2.49
C SER A 10 -9.58 -9.29 -1.01
N HIS A 11 -10.85 -9.53 -0.65
CA HIS A 11 -11.25 -9.62 0.76
C HIS A 11 -11.01 -11.00 1.39
N GLY A 12 -10.45 -11.96 0.63
CA GLY A 12 -10.05 -13.27 1.14
C GLY A 12 -11.19 -14.26 1.46
N LEU A 13 -12.46 -13.93 1.17
CA LEU A 13 -13.60 -14.77 1.55
C LEU A 13 -13.80 -16.00 0.65
N LEU A 14 -13.33 -15.92 -0.60
CA LEU A 14 -13.43 -17.00 -1.59
C LEU A 14 -12.10 -17.77 -1.67
N ASN A 15 -11.78 -18.50 -0.60
CA ASN A 15 -10.51 -19.18 -0.41
C ASN A 15 -10.05 -19.96 -1.66
N ASP A 16 -10.84 -20.95 -2.09
CA ASP A 16 -10.43 -21.86 -3.17
C ASP A 16 -10.17 -21.12 -4.48
N ARG A 17 -11.01 -20.12 -4.79
CA ARG A 17 -10.85 -19.30 -5.99
C ARG A 17 -9.58 -18.47 -5.94
N VAL A 18 -9.31 -17.84 -4.81
CA VAL A 18 -8.11 -17.01 -4.63
C VAL A 18 -6.85 -17.86 -4.74
N VAL A 19 -6.80 -18.96 -4.00
CA VAL A 19 -5.65 -19.88 -3.96
C VAL A 19 -5.36 -20.47 -5.34
N SER A 20 -6.40 -21.00 -6.02
CA SER A 20 -6.24 -21.58 -7.37
C SER A 20 -5.82 -20.54 -8.40
N THR A 21 -6.36 -19.32 -8.34
CA THR A 21 -5.99 -18.24 -9.27
C THR A 21 -4.53 -17.84 -9.11
N ILE A 22 -4.07 -17.63 -7.86
CA ILE A 22 -2.67 -17.25 -7.59
C ILE A 22 -1.72 -18.36 -8.06
N ARG A 23 -2.02 -19.62 -7.74
CA ARG A 23 -1.23 -20.77 -8.19
C ARG A 23 -1.12 -20.80 -9.71
N LYS A 24 -2.27 -20.72 -10.40
CA LYS A 24 -2.30 -20.72 -11.86
C LYS A 24 -1.47 -19.61 -12.49
N ILE A 25 -1.54 -18.39 -11.96
CA ILE A 25 -0.72 -17.26 -12.46
C ILE A 25 0.77 -17.55 -12.28
N LEU A 26 1.18 -18.09 -11.14
CA LEU A 26 2.57 -18.41 -10.85
C LEU A 26 3.10 -19.56 -11.73
N GLU A 27 2.26 -20.52 -12.08
CA GLU A 27 2.59 -21.65 -12.97
C GLU A 27 2.65 -21.21 -14.44
N ASP A 28 1.63 -20.50 -14.93
CA ASP A 28 1.52 -20.10 -16.34
C ASP A 28 2.50 -18.97 -16.74
N LEU A 29 2.94 -18.12 -15.76
CA LEU A 29 3.75 -16.94 -16.02
C LEU A 29 5.02 -16.93 -15.13
N PRO A 30 6.06 -17.73 -15.50
CA PRO A 30 7.22 -17.95 -14.64
C PRO A 30 8.05 -16.71 -14.34
N ASP A 31 8.02 -15.68 -15.19
CA ASP A 31 8.77 -14.44 -15.01
C ASP A 31 7.99 -13.38 -14.19
N LEU A 32 6.69 -13.63 -13.93
CA LEU A 32 5.85 -12.67 -13.24
C LEU A 32 5.95 -12.84 -11.73
N ARG A 33 6.05 -11.72 -11.03
CA ARG A 33 5.94 -11.64 -9.57
C ARG A 33 4.53 -11.24 -9.16
N VAL A 34 3.98 -11.94 -8.18
CA VAL A 34 2.62 -11.74 -7.68
C VAL A 34 2.67 -11.11 -6.29
N ILE A 35 1.99 -10.00 -6.12
CA ILE A 35 1.72 -9.40 -4.83
C ILE A 35 0.26 -9.70 -4.49
N TYR A 36 0.01 -10.57 -3.53
CA TYR A 36 -1.34 -10.78 -3.02
C TYR A 36 -1.59 -9.87 -1.82
N CYS A 37 -2.61 -9.04 -1.91
CA CYS A 37 -3.03 -8.16 -0.84
C CYS A 37 -4.46 -8.47 -0.42
N THR A 38 -4.68 -8.70 0.87
CA THR A 38 -6.02 -8.90 1.42
C THR A 38 -6.27 -7.94 2.58
N SER A 39 -7.55 -7.74 2.91
CA SER A 39 -7.93 -6.79 3.95
C SER A 39 -8.04 -7.46 5.31
N ILE A 40 -7.40 -6.86 6.32
CA ILE A 40 -7.66 -7.15 7.74
C ILE A 40 -7.82 -5.79 8.43
N ASP A 41 -9.06 -5.41 8.78
CA ASP A 41 -9.38 -4.05 9.26
C ASP A 41 -9.49 -3.95 10.78
N GLY A 42 -9.14 -4.98 11.51
CA GLY A 42 -9.19 -5.09 12.96
C GLY A 42 -9.06 -6.55 13.38
N LEU A 43 -9.23 -6.82 14.66
CA LEU A 43 -9.44 -8.18 15.16
C LEU A 43 -10.83 -8.69 14.73
N GLU A 44 -11.19 -9.91 15.10
CA GLU A 44 -12.33 -10.62 14.55
C GLU A 44 -13.64 -9.81 14.54
N GLU A 45 -14.01 -9.22 15.68
CA GLU A 45 -15.27 -8.47 15.81
C GLU A 45 -15.27 -7.22 14.93
N THR A 46 -14.22 -6.43 15.02
CA THR A 46 -14.08 -5.17 14.25
C THR A 46 -14.00 -5.45 12.75
N HIS A 47 -13.21 -6.45 12.33
CA HIS A 47 -13.13 -6.83 10.92
C HIS A 47 -14.48 -7.29 10.38
N ASN A 48 -15.18 -8.17 11.10
CA ASN A 48 -16.49 -8.69 10.68
C ASN A 48 -17.54 -7.58 10.61
N LEU A 49 -17.48 -6.61 11.54
CA LEU A 49 -18.37 -5.42 11.51
C LEU A 49 -18.11 -4.55 10.28
N ILE A 50 -16.86 -4.17 10.03
CA ILE A 50 -16.49 -3.30 8.90
C ILE A 50 -16.83 -3.96 7.56
N ARG A 51 -16.58 -5.27 7.44
CA ARG A 51 -16.82 -6.02 6.19
C ARG A 51 -18.27 -6.46 6.01
N GLY A 52 -19.11 -6.38 7.05
CA GLY A 52 -20.47 -6.89 7.01
C GLY A 52 -20.53 -8.38 6.72
N ALA A 53 -19.54 -9.14 7.12
CA ALA A 53 -19.36 -10.55 6.80
C ALA A 53 -19.22 -11.37 8.07
N LYS A 54 -20.24 -12.16 8.39
CA LYS A 54 -20.16 -13.12 9.49
C LYS A 54 -19.00 -14.09 9.21
N ASP A 55 -18.10 -14.24 10.21
CA ASP A 55 -16.92 -15.09 10.12
C ASP A 55 -15.91 -14.68 9.00
N GLY A 56 -15.96 -13.40 8.59
CA GLY A 56 -15.08 -12.85 7.53
C GLY A 56 -13.62 -12.91 7.91
N PHE A 57 -13.28 -12.59 9.16
CA PHE A 57 -11.92 -12.62 9.70
C PHE A 57 -11.28 -14.01 9.56
N ASN A 58 -11.95 -15.05 10.10
CA ASN A 58 -11.43 -16.41 10.07
C ASN A 58 -11.27 -16.95 8.64
N LYS A 59 -12.22 -16.63 7.74
CA LYS A 59 -12.12 -16.98 6.32
C LYS A 59 -10.92 -16.31 5.66
N THR A 60 -10.71 -15.02 5.93
CA THR A 60 -9.57 -14.27 5.40
C THR A 60 -8.24 -14.81 5.92
N VAL A 61 -8.15 -15.07 7.23
CA VAL A 61 -6.97 -15.68 7.85
C VAL A 61 -6.68 -17.07 7.27
N LYS A 62 -7.73 -17.90 7.07
CA LYS A 62 -7.58 -19.19 6.40
C LYS A 62 -6.99 -19.04 5.00
N THR A 63 -7.50 -18.09 4.21
CA THR A 63 -7.00 -17.83 2.85
C THR A 63 -5.52 -17.42 2.86
N ILE A 64 -5.12 -16.55 3.78
CA ILE A 64 -3.71 -16.18 3.95
C ILE A 64 -2.87 -17.41 4.26
N LYS A 65 -3.27 -18.24 5.22
CA LYS A 65 -2.54 -19.45 5.61
C LYS A 65 -2.42 -20.45 4.46
N ASP A 66 -3.44 -20.59 3.62
CA ASP A 66 -3.38 -21.49 2.48
C ASP A 66 -2.46 -20.94 1.36
N ILE A 67 -2.40 -19.60 1.18
CA ILE A 67 -1.44 -18.97 0.27
C ILE A 67 -0.01 -19.05 0.81
N GLN A 68 0.20 -19.00 2.12
CA GLN A 68 1.52 -19.20 2.74
C GLN A 68 2.14 -20.56 2.36
N LYS A 69 1.32 -21.61 2.23
CA LYS A 69 1.78 -22.93 1.75
C LYS A 69 2.28 -22.89 0.31
N ILE A 70 1.66 -22.05 -0.53
CA ILE A 70 2.12 -21.85 -1.91
C ILE A 70 3.42 -21.03 -1.94
N LYS A 71 3.57 -20.07 -1.02
CA LYS A 71 4.75 -19.21 -0.98
C LYS A 71 6.05 -19.98 -0.77
N ASP A 72 6.04 -21.08 -0.06
CA ASP A 72 7.23 -21.91 0.14
C ASP A 72 7.79 -22.42 -1.19
N ASP A 73 6.93 -22.70 -2.20
CA ASP A 73 7.32 -23.12 -3.56
C ASP A 73 7.74 -21.93 -4.45
N TYR A 74 7.27 -20.71 -4.14
CA TYR A 74 7.46 -19.51 -4.96
C TYR A 74 8.04 -18.34 -4.18
N PHE A 75 9.01 -18.60 -3.30
CA PHE A 75 9.53 -17.64 -2.30
C PHE A 75 9.89 -16.28 -2.89
N ASP A 76 10.59 -16.25 -4.03
CA ASP A 76 11.06 -15.01 -4.68
C ASP A 76 10.01 -14.32 -5.55
N ARG A 77 8.85 -14.95 -5.76
CA ARG A 77 7.86 -14.52 -6.74
C ARG A 77 6.49 -14.18 -6.14
N LEU A 78 6.18 -14.68 -4.95
CA LEU A 78 4.92 -14.41 -4.26
C LEU A 78 5.16 -13.56 -3.02
N PHE A 79 4.51 -12.40 -2.94
CA PHE A 79 4.58 -11.47 -1.81
C PHE A 79 3.20 -11.33 -1.18
N LEU A 80 3.14 -11.37 0.15
CA LEU A 80 1.88 -11.33 0.90
C LEU A 80 1.78 -10.03 1.69
N LEU A 81 0.67 -9.34 1.51
CA LEU A 81 0.38 -8.09 2.20
C LEU A 81 -1.01 -8.17 2.83
N THR A 82 -1.17 -7.49 3.95
CA THR A 82 -2.50 -7.10 4.43
C THR A 82 -2.66 -5.60 4.37
N SER A 83 -3.88 -5.16 4.11
CA SER A 83 -4.25 -3.75 4.08
C SER A 83 -5.36 -3.52 5.10
N THR A 84 -5.14 -2.59 6.01
CA THR A 84 -6.13 -2.10 6.95
C THR A 84 -6.51 -0.69 6.56
N ILE A 85 -7.81 -0.40 6.39
CA ILE A 85 -8.25 0.98 6.27
C ILE A 85 -8.17 1.62 7.65
N PHE A 86 -7.31 2.63 7.79
CA PHE A 86 -7.18 3.40 9.02
C PHE A 86 -8.31 4.41 9.09
N SER A 87 -9.35 4.09 9.86
CA SER A 87 -10.60 4.82 10.01
C SER A 87 -10.97 4.99 11.48
N PHE A 88 -12.06 5.70 11.76
CA PHE A 88 -12.57 5.86 13.13
C PHE A 88 -12.76 4.52 13.83
N THR A 89 -13.39 3.57 13.18
CA THR A 89 -13.70 2.26 13.75
C THR A 89 -12.44 1.39 13.94
N SER A 90 -11.50 1.40 12.99
CA SER A 90 -10.31 0.53 13.03
C SER A 90 -9.16 1.09 13.86
N GLN A 91 -9.07 2.42 14.04
CA GLN A 91 -7.90 3.10 14.61
C GLN A 91 -7.53 2.62 16.03
N ALA A 92 -8.52 2.28 16.86
CA ALA A 92 -8.29 1.86 18.24
C ALA A 92 -7.61 0.48 18.35
N GLU A 93 -7.86 -0.40 17.39
CA GLU A 93 -7.33 -1.77 17.40
C GLU A 93 -6.14 -1.95 16.46
N TYR A 94 -5.75 -0.90 15.72
CA TYR A 94 -4.81 -1.03 14.63
C TYR A 94 -3.47 -1.64 15.06
N ILE A 95 -2.93 -1.21 16.20
CA ILE A 95 -1.67 -1.75 16.75
C ILE A 95 -1.81 -3.24 17.09
N LYS A 96 -2.87 -3.62 17.78
CA LYS A 96 -3.16 -5.03 18.11
C LYS A 96 -3.35 -5.88 16.86
N THR A 97 -3.91 -5.30 15.81
CA THR A 97 -4.08 -5.97 14.50
C THR A 97 -2.73 -6.25 13.86
N ILE A 98 -1.79 -5.29 13.89
CA ILE A 98 -0.41 -5.51 13.41
C ILE A 98 0.29 -6.58 14.23
N GLU A 99 0.21 -6.52 15.55
CA GLU A 99 0.79 -7.53 16.45
C GLU A 99 0.24 -8.91 16.13
N TYR A 100 -1.09 -9.05 16.01
CA TYR A 100 -1.72 -10.31 15.60
C TYR A 100 -1.17 -10.84 14.27
N ILE A 101 -1.05 -9.98 13.25
CA ILE A 101 -0.53 -10.35 11.92
C ILE A 101 0.91 -10.84 12.04
N ASN A 102 1.77 -10.11 12.75
CA ASN A 102 3.18 -10.45 12.90
C ASN A 102 3.38 -11.78 13.67
N ASP A 103 2.56 -12.02 14.68
CA ASP A 103 2.69 -13.20 15.53
C ASP A 103 2.08 -14.47 14.90
N ASN A 104 1.01 -14.32 14.08
CA ASN A 104 0.22 -15.45 13.60
C ASN A 104 0.34 -15.73 12.10
N LEU A 105 0.84 -14.75 11.30
CA LEU A 105 0.86 -14.85 9.84
C LEU A 105 2.28 -14.62 9.30
N LYS A 106 2.98 -15.71 8.99
CA LYS A 106 4.34 -15.65 8.43
C LYS A 106 4.36 -14.95 7.07
N TYR A 107 5.46 -14.25 6.76
CA TYR A 107 5.70 -13.62 5.46
C TYR A 107 4.68 -12.55 5.05
N VAL A 108 3.83 -12.10 5.95
CA VAL A 108 2.80 -11.08 5.66
C VAL A 108 3.27 -9.73 6.16
N SER A 109 3.27 -8.73 5.28
CA SER A 109 3.59 -7.35 5.63
C SER A 109 2.29 -6.56 5.85
N PRO A 110 1.98 -6.12 7.08
CA PRO A 110 0.81 -5.30 7.35
C PRO A 110 1.01 -3.87 6.84
N ARG A 111 -0.06 -3.29 6.28
CA ARG A 111 -0.10 -1.90 5.81
C ARG A 111 -1.37 -1.20 6.28
N ALA A 112 -1.27 0.10 6.55
CA ALA A 112 -2.43 0.97 6.67
C ALA A 112 -2.66 1.73 5.37
N CYS A 113 -3.92 1.87 5.00
CA CYS A 113 -4.38 2.83 4.02
C CYS A 113 -5.20 3.88 4.74
N PHE A 114 -4.81 5.15 4.64
CA PHE A 114 -5.57 6.24 5.24
C PHE A 114 -6.93 6.37 4.58
N ILE A 115 -8.00 6.49 5.38
CA ILE A 115 -9.36 6.62 4.86
C ILE A 115 -9.49 7.85 3.96
N ARG A 116 -10.16 7.69 2.81
CA ARG A 116 -10.29 8.75 1.80
C ARG A 116 -11.55 8.59 0.94
N GLY A 117 -11.80 9.58 0.07
CA GLY A 117 -12.90 9.55 -0.90
C GLY A 117 -14.27 9.68 -0.25
N ASP A 118 -15.30 9.22 -0.97
CA ASP A 118 -16.66 9.17 -0.48
C ASP A 118 -16.86 7.90 0.35
N VAL A 119 -17.17 8.08 1.62
CA VAL A 119 -17.41 7.00 2.57
C VAL A 119 -18.88 6.91 2.91
N ARG A 120 -19.35 5.70 3.25
CA ARG A 120 -20.76 5.47 3.60
C ARG A 120 -21.20 6.26 4.83
N ASP A 121 -20.30 6.37 5.82
CA ASP A 121 -20.51 7.16 7.02
C ASP A 121 -19.34 8.11 7.21
N ASN A 122 -19.60 9.41 7.25
CA ASN A 122 -18.57 10.42 7.40
C ASN A 122 -17.87 10.39 8.77
N ILE A 123 -18.44 9.73 9.78
CA ILE A 123 -17.81 9.54 11.08
C ILE A 123 -16.48 8.78 10.94
N GLU A 124 -16.40 7.88 9.95
CA GLU A 124 -15.19 7.10 9.68
C GLU A 124 -13.96 7.96 9.33
N LYS A 125 -14.18 9.20 8.88
CA LYS A 125 -13.10 10.18 8.62
C LYS A 125 -12.55 10.86 9.87
N ASN A 126 -13.18 10.66 11.04
CA ASN A 126 -12.74 11.23 12.32
C ASN A 126 -11.57 10.43 12.92
N VAL A 127 -10.48 10.42 12.21
CA VAL A 127 -9.25 9.72 12.59
C VAL A 127 -8.44 10.62 13.53
N LYS A 128 -7.87 10.02 14.58
CA LYS A 128 -6.94 10.70 15.50
C LYS A 128 -5.53 10.67 14.89
N ASP A 129 -5.01 11.86 14.60
CA ASP A 129 -3.69 12.04 13.98
C ASP A 129 -2.56 11.38 14.79
N GLU A 130 -2.65 11.41 16.12
CA GLU A 130 -1.69 10.76 17.00
C GLU A 130 -1.61 9.24 16.77
N LEU A 131 -2.75 8.58 16.62
CA LEU A 131 -2.77 7.12 16.39
C LEU A 131 -2.15 6.75 15.04
N TYR A 132 -2.37 7.55 14.00
CA TYR A 132 -1.73 7.33 12.71
C TYR A 132 -0.22 7.62 12.76
N ASN A 133 0.21 8.65 13.49
CA ASN A 133 1.63 8.91 13.73
C ASN A 133 2.32 7.77 14.49
N ASN A 134 1.65 7.16 15.47
CA ASN A 134 2.16 5.98 16.17
C ASN A 134 2.36 4.81 15.21
N TYR A 135 1.43 4.60 14.26
CA TYR A 135 1.61 3.63 13.19
C TYR A 135 2.84 3.91 12.33
N ILE A 136 2.99 5.15 11.83
CA ILE A 136 4.16 5.53 11.02
C ILE A 136 5.46 5.24 11.76
N ASN A 137 5.52 5.58 13.05
CA ASN A 137 6.70 5.34 13.88
C ASN A 137 6.99 3.85 14.06
N LEU A 138 5.96 3.02 14.28
CA LEU A 138 6.13 1.58 14.39
C LEU A 138 6.65 0.96 13.10
N THR A 139 6.04 1.27 11.97
CA THR A 139 6.45 0.71 10.67
C THR A 139 7.83 1.19 10.24
N SER A 140 8.15 2.47 10.49
CA SER A 140 9.49 3.01 10.22
C SER A 140 10.58 2.42 11.12
N ASN A 141 10.24 1.85 12.27
CA ASN A 141 11.20 1.22 13.17
C ASN A 141 11.33 -0.29 12.95
N ASN A 142 10.32 -0.92 12.35
CA ASN A 142 10.23 -2.37 12.14
C ASN A 142 10.53 -2.80 10.69
N HIS A 143 11.33 -2.01 9.95
CA HIS A 143 11.81 -2.48 8.64
C HIS A 143 12.64 -3.76 8.82
N ASP A 144 12.54 -4.66 7.85
CA ASP A 144 13.28 -5.91 7.87
C ASP A 144 14.78 -5.66 7.79
N LYS A 145 15.48 -5.92 8.89
CA LYS A 145 16.94 -5.72 9.00
C LYS A 145 17.75 -6.66 8.12
N THR A 146 17.15 -7.69 7.57
CA THR A 146 17.78 -8.63 6.64
C THR A 146 17.75 -8.13 5.20
N VAL A 147 16.98 -7.08 4.90
CA VAL A 147 16.90 -6.50 3.57
C VAL A 147 18.22 -5.86 3.21
N ASN A 148 18.79 -6.31 2.08
CA ASN A 148 19.98 -5.68 1.52
C ASN A 148 19.68 -4.21 1.16
N PRO A 149 20.39 -3.22 1.75
CA PRO A 149 20.13 -1.79 1.51
C PRO A 149 20.14 -1.37 0.04
N PHE A 150 20.87 -2.09 -0.80
CA PHE A 150 21.01 -1.79 -2.24
C PHE A 150 20.07 -2.63 -3.12
N SER A 151 19.08 -3.30 -2.53
CA SER A 151 18.09 -4.09 -3.27
C SER A 151 16.88 -3.26 -3.69
N GLY A 152 16.13 -3.76 -4.68
CA GLY A 152 14.84 -3.18 -5.04
C GLY A 152 13.82 -3.22 -3.88
N MET A 153 13.96 -4.18 -2.94
CA MET A 153 13.14 -4.23 -1.73
C MET A 153 13.42 -3.04 -0.81
N ALA A 154 14.69 -2.67 -0.61
CA ALA A 154 15.06 -1.49 0.17
C ALA A 154 14.50 -0.19 -0.43
N LEU A 155 14.53 -0.06 -1.75
CA LEU A 155 13.88 1.06 -2.44
C LEU A 155 12.37 1.08 -2.19
N LYS A 156 11.72 -0.08 -2.29
CA LYS A 156 10.28 -0.22 -2.02
C LYS A 156 9.95 0.20 -0.58
N GLU A 157 10.65 -0.33 0.42
CA GLU A 157 10.44 0.03 1.83
C GLU A 157 10.67 1.53 2.08
N THR A 158 11.68 2.11 1.43
CA THR A 158 11.94 3.56 1.50
C THR A 158 10.78 4.38 0.97
N ILE A 159 10.24 4.00 -0.20
CA ILE A 159 9.10 4.67 -0.82
C ILE A 159 7.86 4.54 0.07
N GLU A 160 7.58 3.37 0.60
CA GLU A 160 6.42 3.11 1.45
C GLU A 160 6.48 3.91 2.75
N SER A 161 7.62 3.90 3.43
CA SER A 161 7.82 4.67 4.66
C SER A 161 7.70 6.18 4.43
N LEU A 162 8.33 6.70 3.38
CA LEU A 162 8.22 8.13 3.04
C LEU A 162 6.81 8.49 2.57
N THR A 163 6.12 7.59 1.87
CA THR A 163 4.72 7.77 1.46
C THR A 163 3.82 7.97 2.67
N SER A 164 3.94 7.15 3.71
CA SER A 164 3.13 7.28 4.93
C SER A 164 3.36 8.64 5.64
N GLU A 165 4.60 9.11 5.70
CA GLU A 165 4.91 10.46 6.24
C GLU A 165 4.24 11.57 5.40
N ILE A 166 4.25 11.42 4.05
CA ILE A 166 3.65 12.40 3.14
C ILE A 166 2.12 12.37 3.21
N VAL A 167 1.50 11.19 3.35
CA VAL A 167 0.06 11.04 3.57
C VAL A 167 -0.36 11.88 4.77
N MET A 168 0.32 11.69 5.91
CA MET A 168 0.03 12.46 7.12
C MET A 168 0.24 13.95 6.93
N LYS A 169 1.33 14.35 6.31
CA LYS A 169 1.61 15.75 6.01
C LYS A 169 0.54 16.38 5.13
N ASN A 170 0.13 15.70 4.06
CA ASN A 170 -0.93 16.18 3.17
C ASN A 170 -2.27 16.28 3.91
N HIS A 171 -2.55 15.32 4.81
CA HIS A 171 -3.76 15.32 5.63
C HIS A 171 -3.80 16.53 6.57
N LEU A 172 -2.72 16.80 7.29
CA LEU A 172 -2.63 17.93 8.24
C LEU A 172 -2.63 19.29 7.55
N GLU A 173 -1.81 19.43 6.50
CA GLU A 173 -1.64 20.70 5.81
C GLU A 173 -2.74 21.01 4.79
N LYS A 174 -3.64 20.04 4.52
CA LYS A 174 -4.71 20.14 3.50
C LYS A 174 -4.19 20.61 2.13
N ARG A 175 -2.95 20.24 1.82
CA ARG A 175 -2.32 20.54 0.52
C ARG A 175 -1.48 19.36 0.05
N GLN A 176 -1.29 19.29 -1.25
CA GLN A 176 -0.41 18.32 -1.85
C GLN A 176 1.05 18.77 -1.78
N THR A 177 1.92 17.93 -1.21
CA THR A 177 3.33 18.27 -0.97
C THR A 177 4.29 17.68 -2.01
N VAL A 178 3.79 16.80 -2.90
CA VAL A 178 4.52 16.20 -4.02
C VAL A 178 3.69 16.36 -5.30
N PRO A 179 4.28 16.79 -6.43
CA PRO A 179 3.56 16.95 -7.69
C PRO A 179 2.91 15.63 -8.14
N CYS A 180 1.59 15.67 -8.40
CA CYS A 180 0.82 14.48 -8.76
C CYS A 180 1.20 13.92 -10.14
N GLN A 181 1.30 12.62 -10.25
CA GLN A 181 1.52 11.90 -11.51
C GLN A 181 0.28 11.17 -12.04
N ALA A 182 -0.88 11.38 -11.42
CA ALA A 182 -2.15 10.84 -11.87
C ALA A 182 -2.49 11.34 -13.30
N GLY A 183 -2.95 10.43 -14.15
CA GLY A 183 -3.19 10.70 -15.58
C GLY A 183 -1.94 10.83 -16.45
N LYS A 184 -0.72 10.82 -15.84
CA LYS A 184 0.57 10.88 -16.58
C LYS A 184 1.32 9.56 -16.52
N LYS A 185 1.51 9.03 -15.32
CA LYS A 185 2.30 7.82 -15.02
C LYS A 185 1.47 6.72 -14.38
N MET A 186 0.24 7.01 -14.07
CA MET A 186 -0.75 6.08 -13.57
C MET A 186 -2.14 6.46 -14.06
N ALA A 187 -3.01 5.48 -14.18
CA ALA A 187 -4.43 5.64 -14.46
C ALA A 187 -5.20 4.50 -13.80
N VAL A 188 -6.48 4.72 -13.56
CA VAL A 188 -7.43 3.71 -13.09
C VAL A 188 -8.37 3.38 -14.24
N VAL A 189 -8.59 2.10 -14.48
CA VAL A 189 -9.55 1.61 -15.47
C VAL A 189 -10.66 0.89 -14.72
N TYR A 190 -11.89 1.34 -14.91
CA TYR A 190 -13.07 0.72 -14.34
C TYR A 190 -13.63 -0.38 -15.25
N GLU A 191 -14.48 -1.23 -14.71
CA GLU A 191 -15.07 -2.39 -15.41
C GLU A 191 -15.92 -2.00 -16.64
N ASN A 192 -16.48 -0.81 -16.65
CA ASN A 192 -17.20 -0.23 -17.80
C ASN A 192 -16.26 0.29 -18.90
N GLY A 193 -14.93 0.25 -18.69
CA GLY A 193 -13.92 0.75 -19.61
C GLY A 193 -13.53 2.21 -19.39
N ASP A 194 -14.13 2.91 -18.44
CA ASP A 194 -13.78 4.30 -18.13
C ASP A 194 -12.35 4.40 -17.59
N VAL A 195 -11.63 5.39 -18.06
CA VAL A 195 -10.25 5.67 -17.65
C VAL A 195 -10.24 6.96 -16.84
N MET A 196 -9.82 6.84 -15.58
CA MET A 196 -9.68 7.95 -14.64
C MET A 196 -8.20 8.22 -14.33
N PRO A 197 -7.81 9.44 -13.98
CA PRO A 197 -6.45 9.73 -13.54
C PRO A 197 -6.14 9.05 -12.20
N CYS A 198 -7.12 8.97 -11.29
CA CYS A 198 -7.03 8.28 -10.00
C CYS A 198 -8.44 7.91 -9.48
N GLU A 199 -8.50 7.12 -8.42
CA GLU A 199 -9.75 6.68 -7.79
C GLU A 199 -10.43 7.73 -6.89
N SER A 200 -9.74 8.85 -6.60
CA SER A 200 -10.21 9.86 -5.62
C SER A 200 -10.85 11.08 -6.28
N LEU A 201 -10.92 11.12 -7.60
CA LEU A 201 -11.52 12.23 -8.36
C LEU A 201 -12.89 11.85 -8.89
N SER A 202 -13.77 12.86 -8.99
CA SER A 202 -15.12 12.70 -9.53
C SER A 202 -15.13 12.34 -11.03
N GLU A 203 -16.27 11.84 -11.50
CA GLU A 203 -16.47 11.45 -12.91
C GLU A 203 -16.15 12.56 -13.91
N GLU A 204 -16.26 13.83 -13.52
CA GLU A 204 -15.87 14.98 -14.34
C GLU A 204 -14.39 14.95 -14.75
N SER A 205 -13.57 14.20 -14.01
CA SER A 205 -12.15 14.02 -14.31
C SER A 205 -11.87 12.82 -15.22
N LYS A 206 -12.88 12.24 -15.85
CA LYS A 206 -12.74 11.10 -16.76
C LYS A 206 -11.89 11.48 -17.97
N LEU A 207 -10.83 10.69 -18.20
CA LEU A 207 -9.87 10.89 -19.31
C LEU A 207 -10.43 10.37 -20.65
N GLY A 208 -11.28 9.37 -20.61
CA GLY A 208 -11.91 8.74 -21.76
C GLY A 208 -12.41 7.34 -21.44
N ASN A 209 -12.80 6.58 -22.47
CA ASN A 209 -13.22 5.18 -22.35
C ASN A 209 -12.40 4.29 -23.27
N LEU A 210 -11.94 3.13 -22.79
CA LEU A 210 -11.12 2.21 -23.58
C LEU A 210 -11.85 1.66 -24.81
N ARG A 211 -13.16 1.43 -24.72
CA ARG A 211 -13.95 0.91 -25.85
C ARG A 211 -14.01 1.91 -26.99
N ASP A 212 -14.14 3.21 -26.67
CA ASP A 212 -14.19 4.29 -27.65
C ASP A 212 -12.81 4.57 -28.30
N ALA A 213 -11.73 4.19 -27.61
CA ALA A 213 -10.36 4.39 -28.05
C ALA A 213 -9.72 3.11 -28.64
N ASN A 214 -10.51 2.14 -29.09
CA ASN A 214 -10.04 0.84 -29.58
C ASN A 214 -9.05 0.17 -28.60
N TYR A 215 -9.33 0.22 -27.31
CA TYR A 215 -8.51 -0.30 -26.21
C TYR A 215 -7.08 0.28 -26.16
N SER A 216 -6.87 1.45 -26.71
CA SER A 216 -5.58 2.15 -26.66
C SER A 216 -5.52 3.15 -25.50
N LEU A 217 -5.03 2.70 -24.35
CA LEU A 217 -4.76 3.58 -23.21
C LEU A 217 -3.81 4.74 -23.58
N LYS A 218 -2.84 4.48 -24.46
CA LYS A 218 -1.90 5.50 -24.96
C LYS A 218 -2.61 6.64 -25.66
N ASN A 219 -3.62 6.35 -26.48
CA ASN A 219 -4.39 7.37 -27.20
C ASN A 219 -5.20 8.24 -26.23
N ILE A 220 -5.81 7.61 -25.20
CA ILE A 220 -6.55 8.33 -24.17
C ILE A 220 -5.62 9.28 -23.40
N LEU A 221 -4.51 8.78 -22.87
CA LEU A 221 -3.58 9.58 -22.06
C LEU A 221 -2.92 10.72 -22.84
N ASN A 222 -2.80 10.61 -24.17
CA ASN A 222 -2.23 11.64 -25.02
C ASN A 222 -3.28 12.61 -25.61
N SER A 223 -4.56 12.41 -25.36
CA SER A 223 -5.65 13.27 -25.86
C SER A 223 -5.56 14.68 -25.30
N SER A 224 -6.15 15.64 -25.99
CA SER A 224 -6.28 17.03 -25.52
C SER A 224 -7.11 17.12 -24.24
N GLN A 225 -8.17 16.32 -24.12
CA GLN A 225 -9.00 16.22 -22.92
C GLN A 225 -8.18 15.77 -21.72
N SER A 226 -7.41 14.68 -21.85
CA SER A 226 -6.55 14.18 -20.75
C SER A 226 -5.51 15.21 -20.34
N LYS A 227 -4.88 15.90 -21.27
CA LYS A 227 -3.91 16.95 -20.98
C LYS A 227 -4.53 18.12 -20.22
N CYS A 228 -5.73 18.54 -20.57
CA CYS A 228 -6.47 19.58 -19.85
C CYS A 228 -6.75 19.18 -18.42
N ILE A 229 -7.35 18.00 -18.21
CA ILE A 229 -7.69 17.47 -16.89
C ILE A 229 -6.44 17.33 -16.00
N VAL A 230 -5.37 16.78 -16.55
CA VAL A 230 -4.11 16.59 -15.82
C VAL A 230 -3.45 17.90 -15.41
N ASN A 231 -3.54 18.94 -16.25
CA ASN A 231 -3.04 20.26 -15.90
C ASN A 231 -3.83 20.91 -14.77
N ASP A 232 -5.12 20.62 -14.66
CA ASP A 232 -5.97 21.11 -13.55
C ASP A 232 -5.68 20.39 -12.21
N ILE A 233 -5.27 19.12 -12.27
CA ILE A 233 -4.93 18.33 -11.08
C ILE A 233 -3.59 18.79 -10.51
N ASN A 234 -2.63 19.10 -11.36
CA ASN A 234 -1.21 19.20 -11.02
C ASN A 234 -0.82 20.35 -10.07
N PRO A 235 -1.51 21.48 -9.97
CA PRO A 235 -1.19 22.48 -8.96
C PRO A 235 -1.74 22.16 -7.54
N GLY A 236 -2.34 20.99 -7.32
CA GLY A 236 -2.97 20.65 -6.04
C GLY A 236 -4.23 21.46 -5.74
N LYS A 237 -4.83 22.09 -6.77
CA LYS A 237 -6.03 22.93 -6.60
C LYS A 237 -7.30 22.13 -6.34
N LYS A 238 -7.36 20.88 -6.85
CA LYS A 238 -8.55 20.04 -6.79
C LYS A 238 -8.52 18.99 -5.69
N CYS A 239 -7.34 18.65 -5.15
CA CYS A 239 -7.25 17.68 -4.07
C CYS A 239 -5.98 17.85 -3.21
N HIS A 240 -6.05 17.34 -1.97
CA HIS A 240 -4.91 17.07 -1.11
C HIS A 240 -4.85 15.54 -0.93
N CYS A 241 -3.91 14.93 -1.62
CA CYS A 241 -3.89 13.48 -1.80
C CYS A 241 -3.43 12.75 -0.55
N THR A 242 -4.22 11.76 -0.10
CA THR A 242 -3.83 10.75 0.89
C THR A 242 -3.77 9.34 0.28
N TRP A 243 -3.86 9.22 -1.04
CA TRP A 243 -3.77 7.93 -1.72
C TRP A 243 -2.32 7.49 -1.89
N GLU A 244 -1.93 6.48 -1.16
CA GLU A 244 -0.56 5.98 -1.06
C GLU A 244 0.04 5.62 -2.41
N ASN A 245 -0.74 4.95 -3.28
CA ASN A 245 -0.26 4.57 -4.61
C ASN A 245 0.09 5.80 -5.48
N ALA A 246 -0.76 6.84 -5.46
CA ALA A 246 -0.50 8.06 -6.21
C ALA A 246 0.73 8.81 -5.68
N ILE A 247 0.90 8.86 -4.36
CA ILE A 247 2.06 9.49 -3.72
C ILE A 247 3.32 8.71 -4.04
N GLY A 248 3.30 7.37 -3.90
CA GLY A 248 4.45 6.50 -4.20
C GLY A 248 4.92 6.63 -5.65
N VAL A 249 4.00 6.61 -6.63
CA VAL A 249 4.31 6.87 -8.03
C VAL A 249 4.87 8.28 -8.21
N SER A 250 4.27 9.28 -7.55
CA SER A 250 4.73 10.68 -7.66
C SER A 250 6.15 10.87 -7.14
N LEU A 251 6.53 10.21 -6.05
CA LEU A 251 7.90 10.21 -5.51
C LEU A 251 8.93 9.69 -6.51
N LEU A 252 8.58 8.62 -7.26
CA LEU A 252 9.48 8.03 -8.26
C LEU A 252 9.74 8.95 -9.46
N TYR A 253 8.73 9.71 -9.88
CA TYR A 253 8.80 10.53 -11.09
C TYR A 253 9.05 12.02 -10.84
N ASP A 254 9.09 12.47 -9.58
CA ASP A 254 9.48 13.82 -9.23
C ASP A 254 10.96 13.88 -8.84
N LYS A 255 11.77 14.51 -9.70
CA LYS A 255 13.22 14.63 -9.49
C LYS A 255 13.60 15.30 -8.17
N LYS A 256 12.79 16.25 -7.68
CA LYS A 256 13.03 16.91 -6.38
C LYS A 256 12.81 15.97 -5.20
N SER A 257 11.98 14.95 -5.37
CA SER A 257 11.73 13.93 -4.35
C SER A 257 12.86 12.90 -4.25
N TRP A 258 13.73 12.78 -5.24
CA TRP A 258 14.85 11.83 -5.20
C TRP A 258 15.83 12.12 -4.06
N LEU A 259 16.09 13.39 -3.78
CA LEU A 259 16.90 13.77 -2.62
C LEU A 259 16.24 13.38 -1.30
N LYS A 260 14.92 13.52 -1.20
CA LYS A 260 14.15 13.07 -0.03
C LYS A 260 14.19 11.56 0.12
N LEU A 261 14.03 10.82 -0.98
CA LEU A 261 14.14 9.37 -0.99
C LEU A 261 15.53 8.91 -0.54
N LEU A 262 16.60 9.53 -1.06
CA LEU A 262 17.97 9.21 -0.67
C LEU A 262 18.21 9.48 0.83
N ALA A 263 17.81 10.64 1.32
CA ALA A 263 17.92 10.98 2.74
C ALA A 263 17.12 10.01 3.64
N HIS A 264 15.92 9.63 3.19
CA HIS A 264 15.06 8.70 3.91
C HIS A 264 15.63 7.27 3.93
N TRP A 265 16.14 6.79 2.77
CA TRP A 265 16.88 5.53 2.66
C TRP A 265 18.08 5.49 3.60
N PHE A 266 18.90 6.56 3.62
CA PHE A 266 20.04 6.67 4.51
C PHE A 266 19.62 6.58 6.00
N LYS A 267 18.55 7.27 6.36
CA LYS A 267 17.96 7.22 7.70
C LYS A 267 17.54 5.80 8.09
N LEU A 268 16.82 5.09 7.21
CA LEU A 268 16.31 3.76 7.48
C LEU A 268 17.43 2.71 7.58
N PHE A 269 18.27 2.62 6.58
CA PHE A 269 19.20 1.50 6.44
C PHE A 269 20.59 1.76 7.04
N ILE A 270 21.03 2.99 7.06
CA ILE A 270 22.37 3.31 7.56
C ILE A 270 22.36 3.76 9.01
N LEU A 271 21.53 4.74 9.36
CA LEU A 271 21.52 5.27 10.73
C LEU A 271 20.81 4.33 11.71
N LYS A 272 19.58 3.90 11.40
CA LYS A 272 18.82 2.99 12.26
C LYS A 272 19.42 1.59 12.30
N GLY A 273 19.95 1.08 11.18
CA GLY A 273 20.67 -0.19 11.13
C GLY A 273 21.89 -0.23 12.07
N LYS A 274 22.69 0.83 12.09
CA LYS A 274 23.86 0.94 13.00
C LYS A 274 23.46 1.06 14.49
N PHE A 275 22.40 1.78 14.80
CA PHE A 275 21.93 1.94 16.17
C PHE A 275 21.35 0.64 16.77
N SER A 276 20.65 -0.14 15.96
CA SER A 276 20.11 -1.43 16.36
C SER A 276 21.18 -2.49 16.67
N VAL A 277 22.31 -2.47 15.95
CA VAL A 277 23.45 -3.36 16.25
C VAL A 277 24.13 -3.00 17.57
N LYS A 278 24.14 -1.73 17.95
CA LYS A 278 24.67 -1.29 19.26
C LYS A 278 23.79 -1.72 20.43
N VAL A 279 22.46 -1.66 20.29
CA VAL A 279 21.50 -2.07 21.35
C VAL A 279 21.53 -3.58 21.55
N SER A 280 21.62 -4.39 20.49
CA SER A 280 21.74 -5.84 20.62
C SER A 280 23.08 -6.28 21.26
N LYS A 281 24.16 -5.56 21.02
CA LYS A 281 25.46 -5.81 21.67
C LYS A 281 25.49 -5.36 23.16
N LEU A 282 24.66 -4.42 23.56
CA LEU A 282 24.49 -4.01 24.94
C LEU A 282 23.56 -4.96 25.73
N GLY A 283 22.51 -5.49 25.06
CA GLY A 283 21.59 -6.47 25.67
C GLY A 283 22.25 -7.82 26.00
N THR A 284 23.18 -8.27 25.18
CA THR A 284 23.92 -9.52 25.43
C THR A 284 25.00 -9.40 26.52
N LYS A 285 25.36 -8.19 26.95
CA LYS A 285 26.25 -7.99 28.12
C LYS A 285 25.52 -7.93 29.46
N PHE A 286 24.18 -7.75 29.47
CA PHE A 286 23.39 -7.68 30.68
C PHE A 286 22.81 -9.04 31.14
N THR A 287 22.81 -10.06 30.28
CA THR A 287 22.31 -11.40 30.62
C THR A 287 23.38 -12.36 31.15
N SER A 288 24.64 -11.91 31.29
CA SER A 288 25.72 -12.71 31.89
C SER A 288 26.04 -12.31 33.35
N PHE A 289 25.15 -11.53 34.01
CA PHE A 289 25.27 -11.12 35.41
C PHE A 289 23.96 -11.27 36.21
N LEU A 290 23.21 -12.33 35.92
CA LEU A 290 22.14 -12.81 36.82
C LEU A 290 22.22 -14.31 36.92
#